data_726506448302b6c19f1218de0b992f77
#
_entry.id   726506448302b6c19f1218de0b992f77
#
_cell.length_a   1.000
_cell.length_b   1.000
_cell.length_c   1.000
_cell.angle_alpha   90.00
_cell.angle_beta   90.00
_cell.angle_gamma   90.00
#
_symmetry.space_group_name_H-M   'P 1'
#
loop_
_entity.id
_entity.type
_entity.pdbx_description
1 polymer ?
#
loop_
_entity_poly.entity_id
_entity_poly.type
_entity_poly.pdbx_seq_one_letter_code
_entity_poly.pdbx_strand_id
1 'polypeptide(L)'
;KLEKFKGRSEIKIIKHEINKGKGACLKTASKVITGDICLIQDADLEYDPIEHVRLIKPILDGKADVVYGSRFKGYGESRSLLFWHRIGNFVLTHLCNFFTNLNLSDMETCYKAIKSSFFKRIDIKENRFGVEPEMTIKLAKMKCKFYEIGINYYGRDYSEGKKITWQDGVKAIYCIIKYSFFSKIKN
;
A
#
# COMPACT_ATOMS: atom_id res chain seq x y z
N LYS A 1 -11.66 19.58 -9.14
CA LYS A 1 -10.21 19.75 -9.41
C LYS A 1 -9.70 18.81 -10.51
N LEU A 2 -10.18 17.55 -10.61
CA LEU A 2 -9.73 16.57 -11.62
C LEU A 2 -10.25 16.89 -13.05
N GLU A 3 -11.34 17.63 -13.19
CA GLU A 3 -11.93 17.97 -14.49
C GLU A 3 -10.95 18.65 -15.47
N LYS A 4 -10.02 19.47 -14.94
CA LYS A 4 -8.98 20.15 -15.74
C LYS A 4 -7.95 19.21 -16.38
N PHE A 5 -7.95 17.94 -15.99
CA PHE A 5 -7.06 16.93 -16.55
C PHE A 5 -7.76 15.99 -17.56
N LYS A 6 -9.07 16.18 -17.80
CA LYS A 6 -9.78 15.44 -18.84
C LYS A 6 -9.18 15.72 -20.23
N GLY A 7 -9.01 14.67 -21.00
CA GLY A 7 -8.47 14.74 -22.37
C GLY A 7 -6.95 14.61 -22.48
N ARG A 8 -6.22 14.53 -21.36
CA ARG A 8 -4.79 14.17 -21.39
C ARG A 8 -4.65 12.67 -21.60
N SER A 9 -3.90 12.25 -22.61
CA SER A 9 -3.71 10.82 -22.94
C SER A 9 -3.06 10.02 -21.83
N GLU A 10 -2.22 10.68 -21.04
CA GLU A 10 -1.45 10.07 -19.94
C GLU A 10 -2.30 9.88 -18.67
N ILE A 11 -3.48 10.52 -18.60
CA ILE A 11 -4.31 10.55 -17.39
C ILE A 11 -5.64 9.87 -17.64
N LYS A 12 -5.88 8.76 -16.98
CA LYS A 12 -7.17 8.07 -16.97
C LYS A 12 -7.92 8.33 -15.66
N ILE A 13 -9.03 9.07 -15.74
CA ILE A 13 -9.87 9.38 -14.59
C ILE A 13 -11.02 8.38 -14.51
N ILE A 14 -11.09 7.64 -13.39
CA ILE A 14 -12.16 6.70 -13.09
C ILE A 14 -12.83 7.12 -11.78
N LYS A 15 -14.13 7.32 -11.81
CA LYS A 15 -14.92 7.73 -10.65
C LYS A 15 -15.84 6.61 -10.20
N HIS A 16 -15.95 6.39 -8.89
CA HIS A 16 -17.04 5.64 -8.30
C HIS A 16 -18.17 6.61 -7.94
N GLU A 17 -19.42 6.23 -8.17
CA GLU A 17 -20.59 7.06 -7.83
C GLU A 17 -20.67 7.36 -6.34
N ILE A 18 -20.27 6.39 -5.50
CA ILE A 18 -20.19 6.52 -4.05
C ILE A 18 -18.80 6.15 -3.55
N ASN A 19 -18.41 6.65 -2.39
CA ASN A 19 -17.15 6.28 -1.74
C ASN A 19 -17.16 4.81 -1.30
N LYS A 20 -16.38 3.96 -1.99
CA LYS A 20 -16.23 2.53 -1.70
C LYS A 20 -14.95 2.20 -0.93
N GLY A 21 -14.08 3.16 -0.70
CA GLY A 21 -12.80 3.02 0.00
C GLY A 21 -11.62 2.72 -0.92
N LYS A 22 -10.40 2.77 -0.32
CA LYS A 22 -9.12 2.63 -1.03
C LYS A 22 -8.98 1.30 -1.77
N GLY A 23 -9.30 0.18 -1.11
CA GLY A 23 -9.20 -1.13 -1.74
C GLY A 23 -10.09 -1.29 -2.97
N ALA A 24 -11.30 -0.70 -2.96
CA ALA A 24 -12.16 -0.68 -4.13
C ALA A 24 -11.56 0.11 -5.29
N CYS A 25 -10.86 1.22 -5.01
CA CYS A 25 -10.13 1.99 -6.01
C CYS A 25 -8.99 1.17 -6.62
N LEU A 26 -8.19 0.49 -5.79
CA LEU A 26 -7.11 -0.37 -6.24
C LEU A 26 -7.63 -1.55 -7.08
N LYS A 27 -8.74 -2.16 -6.68
CA LYS A 27 -9.41 -3.21 -7.45
C LYS A 27 -9.88 -2.71 -8.82
N THR A 28 -10.35 -1.48 -8.91
CA THR A 28 -10.73 -0.87 -10.20
C THR A 28 -9.50 -0.57 -11.03
N ALA A 29 -8.46 0.01 -10.42
CA ALA A 29 -7.20 0.32 -11.08
C ALA A 29 -6.53 -0.93 -11.66
N SER A 30 -6.51 -2.06 -10.93
CA SER A 30 -5.86 -3.30 -11.39
C SER A 30 -6.39 -3.82 -12.74
N LYS A 31 -7.62 -3.46 -13.10
CA LYS A 31 -8.25 -3.87 -14.37
C LYS A 31 -7.85 -3.00 -15.57
N VAL A 32 -7.28 -1.83 -15.33
CA VAL A 32 -7.07 -0.81 -16.37
C VAL A 32 -5.63 -0.32 -16.49
N ILE A 33 -4.74 -0.74 -15.59
CA ILE A 33 -3.33 -0.39 -15.69
C ILE A 33 -2.67 -1.05 -16.91
N THR A 34 -1.80 -0.31 -17.58
CA THR A 34 -1.09 -0.76 -18.79
C THR A 34 0.42 -0.77 -18.63
N GLY A 35 0.98 0.05 -17.72
CA GLY A 35 2.42 0.13 -17.46
C GLY A 35 2.99 -1.12 -16.79
N ASP A 36 4.31 -1.26 -16.78
CA ASP A 36 5.03 -2.42 -16.24
C ASP A 36 5.12 -2.42 -14.70
N ILE A 37 5.06 -1.25 -14.10
CA ILE A 37 5.11 -1.04 -12.65
C ILE A 37 3.88 -0.26 -12.21
N CYS A 38 3.16 -0.77 -11.23
CA CYS A 38 2.10 -0.07 -10.52
C CYS A 38 2.68 0.56 -9.26
N LEU A 39 2.58 1.89 -9.13
CA LEU A 39 2.91 2.61 -7.91
C LEU A 39 1.64 3.22 -7.32
N ILE A 40 1.41 2.97 -6.03
CA ILE A 40 0.24 3.49 -5.31
C ILE A 40 0.61 4.83 -4.69
N GLN A 41 -0.19 5.87 -4.98
CA GLN A 41 -0.06 7.21 -4.43
C GLN A 41 -1.39 7.65 -3.82
N ASP A 42 -1.43 7.92 -2.54
CA ASP A 42 -2.57 8.58 -1.90
C ASP A 42 -2.53 10.10 -2.21
N ALA A 43 -3.69 10.73 -2.33
CA ALA A 43 -3.82 12.14 -2.73
C ALA A 43 -3.94 13.08 -1.51
N ASP A 44 -3.36 12.73 -0.38
CA ASP A 44 -3.52 13.44 0.89
C ASP A 44 -2.29 14.27 1.31
N LEU A 45 -1.28 14.35 0.46
CA LEU A 45 -0.02 15.10 0.65
C LEU A 45 0.85 14.61 1.82
N GLU A 46 0.57 13.44 2.40
CA GLU A 46 1.42 12.85 3.44
C GLU A 46 2.71 12.23 2.87
N TYR A 47 2.71 11.95 1.57
CA TYR A 47 3.82 11.33 0.85
C TYR A 47 4.29 12.22 -0.32
N ASP A 48 5.61 12.37 -0.45
CA ASP A 48 6.23 13.17 -1.50
C ASP A 48 6.45 12.35 -2.77
N PRO A 49 5.90 12.78 -3.94
CA PRO A 49 6.15 12.10 -5.21
C PRO A 49 7.62 12.01 -5.65
N ILE A 50 8.51 12.80 -5.09
CA ILE A 50 9.96 12.72 -5.36
C ILE A 50 10.53 11.33 -5.03
N GLU A 51 9.91 10.63 -4.09
CA GLU A 51 10.31 9.27 -3.69
C GLU A 51 10.00 8.19 -4.73
N HIS A 52 9.16 8.49 -5.75
CA HIS A 52 8.77 7.52 -6.76
C HIS A 52 9.96 6.88 -7.48
N VAL A 53 10.95 7.68 -7.83
CA VAL A 53 12.16 7.20 -8.55
C VAL A 53 12.91 6.17 -7.70
N ARG A 54 13.01 6.40 -6.40
CA ARG A 54 13.68 5.49 -5.46
C ARG A 54 12.89 4.20 -5.26
N LEU A 55 11.56 4.31 -5.19
CA LEU A 55 10.66 3.16 -5.04
C LEU A 55 10.68 2.20 -6.24
N ILE A 56 10.71 2.75 -7.46
CA ILE A 56 10.70 1.91 -8.67
C ILE A 56 12.09 1.35 -9.03
N LYS A 57 13.17 2.00 -8.58
CA LYS A 57 14.53 1.63 -8.97
C LYS A 57 14.88 0.15 -8.71
N PRO A 58 14.61 -0.46 -7.54
CA PRO A 58 14.92 -1.87 -7.32
C PRO A 58 14.18 -2.82 -8.28
N ILE A 59 12.99 -2.42 -8.75
CA ILE A 59 12.24 -3.21 -9.74
C ILE A 59 12.87 -3.06 -11.13
N LEU A 60 13.25 -1.85 -11.51
CA LEU A 60 13.93 -1.58 -12.79
C LEU A 60 15.29 -2.30 -12.87
N ASP A 61 16.00 -2.35 -11.75
CA ASP A 61 17.28 -3.07 -11.63
C ASP A 61 17.09 -4.62 -11.62
N GLY A 62 15.86 -5.14 -11.69
CA GLY A 62 15.57 -6.58 -11.66
C GLY A 62 15.75 -7.24 -10.29
N LYS A 63 16.01 -6.48 -9.25
CA LYS A 63 16.27 -6.98 -7.87
C LYS A 63 14.98 -7.33 -7.13
N ALA A 64 13.91 -6.57 -7.34
CA ALA A 64 12.65 -6.68 -6.63
C ALA A 64 11.47 -6.92 -7.58
N ASP A 65 10.41 -7.52 -7.05
CA ASP A 65 9.08 -7.58 -7.65
C ASP A 65 8.13 -6.59 -6.98
N VAL A 66 8.41 -6.30 -5.70
CA VAL A 66 7.62 -5.43 -4.82
C VAL A 66 8.55 -4.57 -3.97
N VAL A 67 8.30 -3.28 -3.90
CA VAL A 67 9.04 -2.35 -3.04
C VAL A 67 8.06 -1.56 -2.16
N TYR A 68 8.28 -1.59 -0.85
CA TYR A 68 7.54 -0.80 0.13
C TYR A 68 8.36 0.39 0.59
N GLY A 69 7.70 1.55 0.70
CA GLY A 69 8.28 2.74 1.28
C GLY A 69 7.98 2.78 2.79
N SER A 70 8.98 2.50 3.63
CA SER A 70 8.78 2.50 5.09
C SER A 70 8.91 3.89 5.68
N ARG A 71 7.96 4.27 6.52
CA ARG A 71 7.98 5.48 7.34
C ARG A 71 8.92 5.35 8.55
N PHE A 72 9.37 4.14 8.85
CA PHE A 72 10.15 3.82 10.07
C PHE A 72 11.60 3.41 9.80
N LYS A 73 11.99 3.25 8.55
CA LYS A 73 13.33 2.79 8.14
C LYS A 73 14.33 3.94 7.95
N GLY A 74 14.18 5.02 8.64
CA GLY A 74 15.09 6.15 8.73
C GLY A 74 15.73 6.58 7.38
N TYR A 75 15.19 7.63 6.76
CA TYR A 75 15.78 8.34 5.63
C TYR A 75 15.14 9.72 5.58
N GLY A 76 15.97 10.74 5.82
CA GLY A 76 15.50 12.11 5.77
C GLY A 76 14.53 12.52 6.88
N GLU A 77 13.71 13.53 6.59
CA GLU A 77 12.82 14.13 7.55
C GLU A 77 11.50 13.36 7.67
N SER A 78 11.05 13.14 8.90
CA SER A 78 9.71 12.62 9.15
C SER A 78 9.08 13.32 10.33
N ARG A 79 7.80 13.70 10.21
CA ARG A 79 7.05 14.24 11.34
C ARG A 79 6.91 13.17 12.41
N SER A 80 7.18 13.51 13.67
CA SER A 80 6.96 12.61 14.80
C SER A 80 5.51 12.17 14.85
N LEU A 81 5.29 10.86 14.75
CA LEU A 81 3.95 10.27 14.75
C LEU A 81 3.40 10.15 16.17
N LEU A 82 2.08 10.03 16.28
CA LEU A 82 1.40 9.67 17.51
C LEU A 82 1.89 8.30 18.00
N PHE A 83 2.35 8.23 19.23
CA PHE A 83 2.95 7.04 19.83
C PHE A 83 2.09 5.77 19.65
N TRP A 84 0.81 5.84 19.99
CA TRP A 84 -0.08 4.67 19.90
C TRP A 84 -0.33 4.20 18.46
N HIS A 85 -0.30 5.09 17.47
CA HIS A 85 -0.36 4.71 16.06
C HIS A 85 0.89 3.95 15.62
N ARG A 86 2.06 4.35 16.15
CA ARG A 86 3.30 3.64 15.89
C ARG A 86 3.27 2.23 16.49
N ILE A 87 2.78 2.10 17.73
CA ILE A 87 2.61 0.79 18.39
C ILE A 87 1.61 -0.07 17.60
N GLY A 88 0.45 0.47 17.22
CA GLY A 88 -0.54 -0.26 16.42
C GLY A 88 0.05 -0.78 15.10
N ASN A 89 0.76 0.09 14.37
CA ASN A 89 1.43 -0.33 13.14
C ASN A 89 2.50 -1.40 13.38
N PHE A 90 3.28 -1.26 14.45
CA PHE A 90 4.28 -2.25 14.85
C PHE A 90 3.64 -3.63 15.07
N VAL A 91 2.57 -3.71 15.85
CA VAL A 91 1.85 -4.96 16.12
C VAL A 91 1.31 -5.58 14.83
N LEU A 92 0.64 -4.79 13.98
CA LEU A 92 0.07 -5.26 12.71
C LEU A 92 1.17 -5.76 11.75
N THR A 93 2.26 -5.01 11.64
CA THR A 93 3.38 -5.37 10.76
C THR A 93 4.05 -6.67 11.23
N HIS A 94 4.31 -6.81 12.54
CA HIS A 94 4.95 -8.03 13.07
C HIS A 94 4.04 -9.25 12.96
N LEU A 95 2.74 -9.07 13.18
CA LEU A 95 1.77 -10.15 12.97
C LEU A 95 1.73 -10.60 11.49
N CYS A 96 1.76 -9.65 10.56
CA CYS A 96 1.84 -9.95 9.14
C CYS A 96 3.15 -10.66 8.78
N ASN A 97 4.29 -10.18 9.30
CA ASN A 97 5.61 -10.79 9.12
C ASN A 97 5.63 -12.24 9.61
N PHE A 98 5.04 -12.50 10.78
CA PHE A 98 4.95 -13.85 11.34
C PHE A 98 4.27 -14.84 10.38
N PHE A 99 3.15 -14.44 9.77
CA PHE A 99 2.42 -15.32 8.85
C PHE A 99 3.02 -15.40 7.44
N THR A 100 3.80 -14.41 7.02
CA THR A 100 4.34 -14.33 5.65
C THR A 100 5.81 -14.69 5.56
N ASN A 101 6.49 -14.81 6.69
CA ASN A 101 7.95 -14.93 6.80
C ASN A 101 8.69 -13.76 6.10
N LEU A 102 8.08 -12.56 6.09
CA LEU A 102 8.72 -11.32 5.66
C LEU A 102 9.35 -10.62 6.87
N ASN A 103 10.21 -9.65 6.60
CA ASN A 103 10.80 -8.77 7.63
C ASN A 103 10.59 -7.30 7.26
N LEU A 104 9.32 -6.92 7.06
CA LEU A 104 8.94 -5.54 6.81
C LEU A 104 8.96 -4.74 8.12
N SER A 105 9.29 -3.45 8.02
CA SER A 105 9.18 -2.49 9.12
C SER A 105 7.86 -1.70 9.08
N ASP A 106 7.19 -1.65 7.92
CA ASP A 106 5.96 -0.87 7.71
C ASP A 106 5.03 -1.51 6.65
N MET A 107 4.18 -2.44 7.09
CA MET A 107 3.21 -3.10 6.22
C MET A 107 2.07 -2.16 5.79
N GLU A 108 1.67 -1.23 6.67
CA GLU A 108 0.53 -0.32 6.47
C GLU A 108 0.89 0.93 5.63
N THR A 109 2.12 1.01 5.10
CA THR A 109 2.51 2.13 4.23
C THR A 109 1.63 2.21 2.98
N CYS A 110 1.33 3.44 2.53
CA CYS A 110 0.67 3.64 1.23
C CYS A 110 1.63 3.37 0.07
N TYR A 111 2.87 3.84 0.18
CA TYR A 111 3.84 3.72 -0.91
C TYR A 111 4.26 2.28 -1.16
N LYS A 112 3.65 1.71 -2.19
CA LYS A 112 3.96 0.37 -2.68
C LYS A 112 4.16 0.43 -4.20
N ALA A 113 5.35 0.06 -4.66
CA ALA A 113 5.63 -0.18 -6.07
C ALA A 113 5.62 -1.69 -6.33
N ILE A 114 4.87 -2.14 -7.33
CA ILE A 114 4.61 -3.56 -7.59
C ILE A 114 4.70 -3.77 -9.10
N LYS A 115 5.39 -4.81 -9.56
CA LYS A 115 5.31 -5.23 -10.96
C LYS A 115 3.84 -5.46 -11.34
N SER A 116 3.39 -4.87 -12.44
CA SER A 116 1.98 -4.94 -12.86
C SER A 116 1.51 -6.36 -13.12
N SER A 117 2.40 -7.27 -13.52
CA SER A 117 2.11 -8.69 -13.68
C SER A 117 1.63 -9.35 -12.39
N PHE A 118 2.21 -8.99 -11.25
CA PHE A 118 1.75 -9.46 -9.93
C PHE A 118 0.53 -8.69 -9.45
N PHE A 119 0.49 -7.36 -9.60
CA PHE A 119 -0.63 -6.54 -9.16
C PHE A 119 -1.96 -6.94 -9.82
N LYS A 120 -1.95 -7.24 -11.11
CA LYS A 120 -3.13 -7.72 -11.85
C LYS A 120 -3.65 -9.07 -11.36
N ARG A 121 -2.78 -9.91 -10.79
CA ARG A 121 -3.14 -11.23 -10.24
C ARG A 121 -3.69 -11.16 -8.82
N ILE A 122 -3.53 -10.04 -8.13
CA ILE A 122 -4.13 -9.86 -6.79
C ILE A 122 -5.64 -9.72 -6.95
N ASP A 123 -6.38 -10.73 -6.54
CA ASP A 123 -7.85 -10.66 -6.47
C ASP A 123 -8.27 -9.92 -5.20
N ILE A 124 -8.22 -8.57 -5.24
CA ILE A 124 -8.50 -7.69 -4.11
C ILE A 124 -9.98 -7.86 -3.68
N LYS A 125 -10.22 -8.20 -2.43
CA LYS A 125 -11.55 -8.39 -1.82
C LYS A 125 -11.92 -7.28 -0.85
N GLU A 126 -10.95 -6.75 -0.10
CA GLU A 126 -11.19 -5.70 0.87
C GLU A 126 -11.38 -4.35 0.17
N ASN A 127 -12.41 -3.62 0.59
CA ASN A 127 -12.75 -2.33 -0.03
C ASN A 127 -12.07 -1.14 0.67
N ARG A 128 -11.69 -1.28 1.93
CA ARG A 128 -11.13 -0.23 2.79
C ARG A 128 -9.69 -0.56 3.18
N PHE A 129 -9.26 -0.15 4.38
CA PHE A 129 -7.88 -0.31 4.88
C PHE A 129 -7.41 -1.76 5.05
N GLY A 130 -8.29 -2.74 5.17
CA GLY A 130 -7.91 -4.16 5.12
C GLY A 130 -7.21 -4.60 3.83
N VAL A 131 -7.15 -3.75 2.82
CA VAL A 131 -6.43 -4.00 1.57
C VAL A 131 -4.91 -4.09 1.76
N GLU A 132 -4.34 -3.36 2.72
CA GLU A 132 -2.88 -3.35 2.94
C GLU A 132 -2.39 -4.74 3.39
N PRO A 133 -2.92 -5.36 4.46
CA PRO A 133 -2.54 -6.72 4.82
C PRO A 133 -2.98 -7.75 3.76
N GLU A 134 -4.14 -7.59 3.12
CA GLU A 134 -4.57 -8.49 2.05
C GLU A 134 -3.55 -8.57 0.92
N MET A 135 -3.11 -7.41 0.41
CA MET A 135 -2.13 -7.33 -0.68
C MET A 135 -0.80 -7.93 -0.27
N THR A 136 -0.30 -7.57 0.93
CA THR A 136 0.99 -8.05 1.44
C THR A 136 1.03 -9.57 1.51
N ILE A 137 -0.01 -10.18 2.10
CA ILE A 137 -0.08 -11.64 2.25
C ILE A 137 -0.19 -12.33 0.88
N LYS A 138 -1.02 -11.80 -0.02
CA LYS A 138 -1.18 -12.39 -1.35
C LYS A 138 0.09 -12.30 -2.18
N LEU A 139 0.82 -11.18 -2.14
CA LEU A 139 2.11 -11.02 -2.79
C LEU A 139 3.18 -11.95 -2.19
N ALA A 140 3.21 -12.10 -0.86
CA ALA A 140 4.10 -13.06 -0.20
C ALA A 140 3.82 -14.51 -0.63
N LYS A 141 2.53 -14.90 -0.70
CA LYS A 141 2.13 -16.22 -1.21
C LYS A 141 2.49 -16.44 -2.68
N MET A 142 2.57 -15.38 -3.49
CA MET A 142 3.07 -15.43 -4.87
C MET A 142 4.60 -15.54 -4.93
N LYS A 143 5.30 -15.59 -3.78
CA LYS A 143 6.75 -15.65 -3.65
C LYS A 143 7.46 -14.47 -4.32
N CYS A 144 6.85 -13.28 -4.31
CA CYS A 144 7.45 -12.04 -4.79
C CYS A 144 8.71 -11.71 -4.00
N LYS A 145 9.71 -11.14 -4.68
CA LYS A 145 10.91 -10.57 -4.04
C LYS A 145 10.56 -9.20 -3.47
N PHE A 146 10.43 -9.12 -2.15
CA PHE A 146 10.15 -7.86 -1.44
C PHE A 146 11.43 -7.09 -1.14
N TYR A 147 11.37 -5.79 -1.38
CA TYR A 147 12.34 -4.80 -0.91
C TYR A 147 11.64 -3.72 -0.12
N GLU A 148 12.36 -3.07 0.76
CA GLU A 148 11.85 -1.96 1.57
C GLU A 148 12.89 -0.85 1.61
N ILE A 149 12.45 0.39 1.34
CA ILE A 149 13.27 1.59 1.43
C ILE A 149 12.66 2.58 2.41
N GLY A 150 13.50 3.36 3.10
CA GLY A 150 13.03 4.48 3.92
C GLY A 150 12.53 5.62 3.04
N ILE A 151 11.44 6.28 3.46
CA ILE A 151 10.83 7.41 2.77
C ILE A 151 10.56 8.57 3.73
N ASN A 152 10.43 9.77 3.20
CA ASN A 152 9.91 10.93 3.94
C ASN A 152 8.42 10.78 4.18
N TYR A 153 7.95 11.23 5.34
CA TYR A 153 6.54 11.13 5.71
C TYR A 153 6.07 12.35 6.52
N TYR A 154 5.09 13.05 5.99
CA TYR A 154 4.50 14.26 6.56
C TYR A 154 3.11 13.95 7.15
N GLY A 155 3.09 13.06 8.15
CA GLY A 155 1.84 12.58 8.73
C GLY A 155 0.97 13.69 9.32
N ARG A 156 -0.35 13.55 9.16
CA ARG A 156 -1.36 14.44 9.75
C ARG A 156 -1.78 13.95 11.13
N ASP A 157 -2.19 14.86 11.98
CA ASP A 157 -2.89 14.56 13.23
C ASP A 157 -4.43 14.55 13.03
N TYR A 158 -5.18 14.33 14.10
CA TYR A 158 -6.65 14.29 14.03
C TYR A 158 -7.27 15.63 13.69
N SER A 159 -6.67 16.75 14.11
CA SER A 159 -7.13 18.10 13.77
C SER A 159 -6.96 18.42 12.28
N GLU A 160 -5.98 17.77 11.65
CA GLU A 160 -5.69 17.88 10.22
C GLU A 160 -6.46 16.86 9.36
N GLY A 161 -7.42 16.12 9.94
CA GLY A 161 -8.34 15.24 9.23
C GLY A 161 -7.90 13.77 9.10
N LYS A 162 -7.07 13.27 10.00
CA LYS A 162 -6.76 11.84 10.09
C LYS A 162 -8.01 11.03 10.41
N LYS A 163 -8.28 9.98 9.62
CA LYS A 163 -9.53 9.21 9.67
C LYS A 163 -9.39 7.78 10.22
N ILE A 164 -8.17 7.31 10.45
CA ILE A 164 -7.91 5.94 10.94
C ILE A 164 -8.32 5.82 12.40
N THR A 165 -9.08 4.76 12.72
CA THR A 165 -9.59 4.45 14.05
C THR A 165 -9.05 3.12 14.56
N TRP A 166 -9.23 2.83 15.87
CA TRP A 166 -8.89 1.52 16.44
C TRP A 166 -9.65 0.34 15.78
N GLN A 167 -10.87 0.60 15.27
CA GLN A 167 -11.68 -0.39 14.55
C GLN A 167 -11.00 -0.86 13.27
N ASP A 168 -10.28 0.04 12.59
CA ASP A 168 -9.50 -0.31 11.39
C ASP A 168 -8.36 -1.26 11.76
N GLY A 169 -7.74 -1.07 12.94
CA GLY A 169 -6.71 -1.97 13.47
C GLY A 169 -7.25 -3.39 13.74
N VAL A 170 -8.41 -3.50 14.40
CA VAL A 170 -9.07 -4.80 14.63
C VAL A 170 -9.39 -5.48 13.31
N LYS A 171 -9.91 -4.72 12.34
CA LYS A 171 -10.19 -5.23 11.01
C LYS A 171 -8.93 -5.69 10.28
N ALA A 172 -7.81 -4.98 10.42
CA ALA A 172 -6.53 -5.39 9.85
C ALA A 172 -6.05 -6.72 10.43
N ILE A 173 -6.15 -6.94 11.76
CA ILE A 173 -5.86 -8.23 12.41
C ILE A 173 -6.74 -9.34 11.79
N TYR A 174 -8.04 -9.11 11.70
CA TYR A 174 -8.95 -10.07 11.07
C TYR A 174 -8.51 -10.39 9.62
N CYS A 175 -8.15 -9.37 8.83
CA CYS A 175 -7.69 -9.56 7.45
C CYS A 175 -6.38 -10.35 7.40
N ILE A 176 -5.42 -10.07 8.30
CA ILE A 176 -4.17 -10.82 8.38
C ILE A 176 -4.45 -12.31 8.58
N ILE A 177 -5.25 -12.66 9.57
CA ILE A 177 -5.59 -14.06 9.87
C ILE A 177 -6.34 -14.69 8.70
N LYS A 178 -7.41 -14.04 8.22
CA LYS A 178 -8.24 -14.50 7.11
C LYS A 178 -7.43 -14.83 5.86
N TYR A 179 -6.58 -13.90 5.41
CA TYR A 179 -5.83 -14.09 4.17
C TYR A 179 -4.62 -14.99 4.33
N SER A 180 -4.05 -15.12 5.53
CA SER A 180 -3.00 -16.09 5.80
C SER A 180 -3.48 -17.53 5.62
N PHE A 181 -4.66 -17.84 6.11
CA PHE A 181 -5.18 -19.21 6.05
C PHE A 181 -6.06 -19.49 4.82
N PHE A 182 -6.90 -18.55 4.42
CA PHE A 182 -7.99 -18.82 3.46
C PHE A 182 -7.81 -18.18 2.07
N SER A 183 -6.71 -17.45 1.79
CA SER A 183 -6.51 -16.91 0.45
C SER A 183 -5.92 -17.94 -0.50
N LYS A 184 -6.59 -18.16 -1.63
CA LYS A 184 -6.04 -18.88 -2.79
C LYS A 184 -5.40 -17.87 -3.74
N ILE A 185 -4.28 -18.23 -4.35
CA ILE A 185 -3.65 -17.48 -5.43
C ILE A 185 -4.26 -17.97 -6.74
N LYS A 186 -4.66 -17.05 -7.61
CA LYS A 186 -4.97 -17.40 -8.99
C LYS A 186 -3.65 -17.64 -9.73
N ASN A 187 -3.48 -18.81 -10.24
CA ASN A 187 -2.39 -19.15 -11.17
C ASN A 187 -2.51 -18.34 -12.45
#